data_2f43ae3e5c0ab2bc94865dd57f506807
#
_entry.id   2f43ae3e5c0ab2bc94865dd57f506807
#
_cell.length_a   1.000
_cell.length_b   1.000
_cell.length_c   1.000
_cell.angle_alpha   90.00
_cell.angle_beta   90.00
_cell.angle_gamma   90.00
#
_symmetry.space_group_name_H-M   'P 1'
#
loop_
_entity.id
_entity.type
_entity.pdbx_description
1 polymer ?
#
loop_
_entity_poly.entity_id
_entity_poly.type
_entity_poly.pdbx_seq_one_letter_code
_entity_poly.pdbx_strand_id
1 'polypeptide(L)'
;MLQSRTADGTLAAKGSADMTDTEHKLMVLADIARELNKEKITWAIGASLMLYLRGIVTQFHDIDIMVAECDAERAEKAICRIGKEQPRNGTAQYKTRYFIEFTVDGVDVDLMAGFVIVLDGTDHECPLLPDFTPDITETRIVNGENVPLHSAARWAEYYRLMGRDAKAGMVKEWIDRAV
;
A
#
# COMPACT_ATOMS: atom_id res chain seq x y z
N MET A 1 -40.78 -26.47 -52.67
CA MET A 1 -40.85 -25.38 -51.71
C MET A 1 -39.78 -25.63 -50.62
N LEU A 2 -38.62 -25.00 -50.78
CA LEU A 2 -37.52 -25.11 -49.82
C LEU A 2 -37.49 -23.82 -48.97
N GLN A 3 -37.65 -23.97 -47.68
CA GLN A 3 -37.45 -22.87 -46.75
C GLN A 3 -35.99 -22.84 -46.30
N SER A 4 -35.34 -21.72 -46.54
CA SER A 4 -34.03 -21.39 -46.07
C SER A 4 -34.04 -21.07 -44.58
N ARG A 5 -33.20 -21.75 -43.78
CA ARG A 5 -32.89 -21.38 -42.39
C ARG A 5 -31.69 -20.44 -42.38
N THR A 6 -31.90 -19.23 -41.96
CA THR A 6 -30.83 -18.31 -41.56
C THR A 6 -30.36 -18.69 -40.15
N ALA A 7 -29.10 -19.10 -40.04
CA ALA A 7 -28.44 -19.28 -38.75
C ALA A 7 -27.84 -17.93 -38.32
N ASP A 8 -28.50 -17.26 -37.42
CA ASP A 8 -27.92 -16.11 -36.72
C ASP A 8 -27.23 -16.61 -35.44
N GLY A 9 -25.92 -16.85 -35.57
CA GLY A 9 -25.07 -17.25 -34.49
C GLY A 9 -24.44 -16.04 -33.82
N THR A 10 -25.23 -15.31 -33.05
CA THR A 10 -24.70 -14.25 -32.18
C THR A 10 -23.89 -14.91 -31.08
N LEU A 11 -22.55 -14.89 -31.21
CA LEU A 11 -21.63 -15.14 -30.11
C LEU A 11 -21.82 -14.02 -29.08
N ALA A 12 -22.53 -14.34 -28.00
CA ALA A 12 -22.57 -13.48 -26.82
C ALA A 12 -21.16 -13.29 -26.34
N ALA A 13 -20.68 -12.05 -26.36
CA ALA A 13 -19.43 -11.67 -25.71
C ALA A 13 -19.51 -12.11 -24.23
N LYS A 14 -18.56 -12.94 -23.79
CA LYS A 14 -18.37 -13.27 -22.38
C LYS A 14 -18.24 -11.95 -21.65
N GLY A 15 -19.19 -11.66 -20.75
CA GLY A 15 -19.19 -10.48 -19.91
C GLY A 15 -17.83 -10.32 -19.21
N SER A 16 -17.33 -9.12 -19.18
CA SER A 16 -16.28 -8.72 -18.27
C SER A 16 -16.77 -9.07 -16.86
N ALA A 17 -16.10 -10.00 -16.18
CA ALA A 17 -16.34 -10.23 -14.77
C ALA A 17 -16.14 -8.88 -14.08
N ASP A 18 -17.13 -8.42 -13.31
CA ASP A 18 -17.01 -7.22 -12.50
C ASP A 18 -15.82 -7.40 -11.58
N MET A 19 -14.80 -6.53 -11.74
CA MET A 19 -13.60 -6.52 -10.93
C MET A 19 -13.99 -6.16 -9.49
N THR A 20 -13.53 -6.93 -8.52
CA THR A 20 -13.77 -6.62 -7.10
C THR A 20 -12.99 -5.37 -6.67
N ASP A 21 -13.46 -4.67 -5.63
CA ASP A 21 -12.78 -3.52 -5.03
C ASP A 21 -11.32 -3.87 -4.64
N THR A 22 -11.09 -5.06 -4.11
CA THR A 22 -9.75 -5.53 -3.75
C THR A 22 -8.87 -5.72 -4.99
N GLU A 23 -9.37 -6.33 -6.06
CA GLU A 23 -8.62 -6.51 -7.31
C GLU A 23 -8.27 -5.16 -7.93
N HIS A 24 -9.22 -4.20 -7.90
CA HIS A 24 -8.97 -2.84 -8.36
C HIS A 24 -7.84 -2.16 -7.58
N LYS A 25 -7.90 -2.19 -6.24
CA LYS A 25 -6.83 -1.63 -5.38
C LYS A 25 -5.47 -2.29 -5.64
N LEU A 26 -5.42 -3.60 -5.88
CA LEU A 26 -4.17 -4.29 -6.21
C LEU A 26 -3.64 -3.93 -7.61
N MET A 27 -4.50 -3.58 -8.57
CA MET A 27 -4.06 -3.02 -9.85
C MET A 27 -3.45 -1.62 -9.66
N VAL A 28 -4.10 -0.76 -8.90
CA VAL A 28 -3.58 0.58 -8.57
C VAL A 28 -2.24 0.47 -7.84
N LEU A 29 -2.10 -0.48 -6.89
CA LEU A 29 -0.82 -0.76 -6.24
C LEU A 29 0.28 -1.13 -7.24
N ALA A 30 -0.04 -1.97 -8.24
CA ALA A 30 0.94 -2.34 -9.26
C ALA A 30 1.37 -1.15 -10.13
N ASP A 31 0.44 -0.26 -10.49
CA ASP A 31 0.76 0.95 -11.24
C ASP A 31 1.67 1.90 -10.44
N ILE A 32 1.40 2.07 -9.15
CA ILE A 32 2.26 2.82 -8.22
C ILE A 32 3.64 2.16 -8.11
N ALA A 33 3.69 0.84 -7.91
CA ALA A 33 4.94 0.08 -7.80
C ALA A 33 5.81 0.25 -9.05
N ARG A 34 5.20 0.21 -10.24
CA ARG A 34 5.89 0.44 -11.52
C ARG A 34 6.57 1.81 -11.56
N GLU A 35 5.85 2.86 -11.15
CA GLU A 35 6.40 4.23 -11.16
C GLU A 35 7.53 4.39 -10.14
N LEU A 36 7.37 3.88 -8.92
CA LEU A 36 8.38 3.97 -7.87
C LEU A 36 9.63 3.13 -8.20
N ASN A 37 9.44 1.91 -8.71
CA ASN A 37 10.55 1.01 -9.09
C ASN A 37 11.35 1.56 -10.28
N LYS A 38 10.68 2.15 -11.28
CA LYS A 38 11.31 2.81 -12.42
C LYS A 38 12.26 3.93 -12.00
N GLU A 39 11.86 4.71 -11.00
CA GLU A 39 12.65 5.80 -10.43
C GLU A 39 13.68 5.31 -9.40
N LYS A 40 13.75 4.01 -9.12
CA LYS A 40 14.62 3.41 -8.10
C LYS A 40 14.45 4.08 -6.73
N ILE A 41 13.21 4.34 -6.35
CA ILE A 41 12.83 4.87 -5.05
C ILE A 41 13.04 3.78 -4.00
N THR A 42 13.55 4.15 -2.81
CA THR A 42 13.52 3.26 -1.64
C THR A 42 12.17 3.40 -0.96
N TRP A 43 11.33 2.38 -1.07
CA TRP A 43 9.96 2.39 -0.59
C TRP A 43 9.50 1.02 -0.09
N ALA A 44 8.45 0.99 0.69
CA ALA A 44 7.78 -0.24 1.11
C ALA A 44 6.31 0.02 1.43
N ILE A 45 5.46 -0.99 1.25
CA ILE A 45 4.09 -0.97 1.74
C ILE A 45 4.08 -1.20 3.24
N GLY A 46 3.30 -0.37 3.95
CA GLY A 46 3.05 -0.46 5.39
C GLY A 46 1.62 -0.85 5.73
N ALA A 47 1.26 -0.64 6.98
CA ALA A 47 -0.07 -0.72 7.57
C ALA A 47 -0.92 -1.92 7.12
N SER A 48 -2.20 -1.68 6.83
CA SER A 48 -3.20 -2.74 6.62
C SER A 48 -2.95 -3.54 5.35
N LEU A 49 -2.50 -2.91 4.29
CA LEU A 49 -2.20 -3.59 3.02
C LEU A 49 -1.00 -4.54 3.16
N MET A 50 0.04 -4.15 3.89
CA MET A 50 1.18 -5.02 4.21
C MET A 50 0.72 -6.25 5.01
N LEU A 51 -0.21 -6.09 5.96
CA LEU A 51 -0.78 -7.21 6.72
C LEU A 51 -1.64 -8.11 5.83
N TYR A 52 -2.41 -7.53 4.92
CA TYR A 52 -3.21 -8.27 3.94
C TYR A 52 -2.33 -9.13 3.02
N LEU A 53 -1.28 -8.56 2.45
CA LEU A 53 -0.34 -9.28 1.58
C LEU A 53 0.41 -10.41 2.29
N ARG A 54 0.49 -10.38 3.63
CA ARG A 54 1.02 -11.49 4.46
C ARG A 54 -0.04 -12.48 4.94
N GLY A 55 -1.31 -12.24 4.65
CA GLY A 55 -2.41 -13.10 5.11
C GLY A 55 -2.72 -12.96 6.61
N ILE A 56 -2.29 -11.87 7.23
CA ILE A 56 -2.57 -11.58 8.65
C ILE A 56 -4.00 -11.04 8.83
N VAL A 57 -4.45 -10.24 7.87
CA VAL A 57 -5.82 -9.71 7.81
C VAL A 57 -6.47 -10.06 6.47
N THR A 58 -7.80 -10.04 6.43
CA THR A 58 -8.58 -10.37 5.22
C THR A 58 -9.02 -9.16 4.41
N GLN A 59 -8.81 -7.95 4.94
CA GLN A 59 -9.24 -6.69 4.32
C GLN A 59 -8.22 -5.58 4.57
N PHE A 60 -8.16 -4.63 3.65
CA PHE A 60 -7.45 -3.37 3.78
C PHE A 60 -8.29 -2.25 3.14
N HIS A 61 -8.01 -0.98 3.47
CA HIS A 61 -8.81 0.16 3.00
C HIS A 61 -8.06 1.02 2.00
N ASP A 62 -6.87 1.45 2.34
CA ASP A 62 -6.02 2.40 1.65
C ASP A 62 -4.64 1.78 1.34
N ILE A 63 -3.84 2.50 0.59
CA ILE A 63 -2.48 2.11 0.24
C ILE A 63 -1.51 3.02 1.00
N ASP A 64 -0.93 2.51 2.09
CA ASP A 64 0.08 3.21 2.88
C ASP A 64 1.49 2.93 2.35
N ILE A 65 2.15 3.95 1.81
CA ILE A 65 3.50 3.88 1.23
C ILE A 65 4.48 4.60 2.15
N MET A 66 5.46 3.86 2.64
CA MET A 66 6.62 4.44 3.32
C MET A 66 7.76 4.63 2.33
N VAL A 67 8.42 5.77 2.39
CA VAL A 67 9.52 6.15 1.51
C VAL A 67 10.69 6.67 2.33
N ALA A 68 11.92 6.41 1.89
CA ALA A 68 13.08 7.06 2.48
C ALA A 68 13.01 8.58 2.27
N GLU A 69 13.36 9.38 3.28
CA GLU A 69 13.22 10.85 3.22
C GLU A 69 13.97 11.47 2.03
N CYS A 70 15.13 10.94 1.69
CA CYS A 70 15.91 11.40 0.53
C CYS A 70 15.21 11.18 -0.81
N ASP A 71 14.25 10.29 -0.87
CA ASP A 71 13.47 9.95 -2.07
C ASP A 71 12.08 10.59 -2.09
N ALA A 72 11.65 11.28 -1.03
CA ALA A 72 10.27 11.76 -0.84
C ALA A 72 9.77 12.60 -2.03
N GLU A 73 10.51 13.63 -2.45
CA GLU A 73 10.11 14.49 -3.57
C GLU A 73 10.06 13.74 -4.92
N ARG A 74 10.94 12.75 -5.10
CA ARG A 74 10.95 11.94 -6.32
C ARG A 74 9.75 11.00 -6.34
N ALA A 75 9.40 10.42 -5.19
CA ALA A 75 8.22 9.58 -5.03
C ALA A 75 6.93 10.38 -5.27
N GLU A 76 6.80 11.59 -4.70
CA GLU A 76 5.68 12.50 -4.96
C GLU A 76 5.52 12.75 -6.46
N LYS A 77 6.60 13.15 -7.16
CA LYS A 77 6.57 13.39 -8.61
C LYS A 77 6.19 12.14 -9.41
N ALA A 78 6.62 10.96 -8.94
CA ALA A 78 6.27 9.70 -9.58
C ALA A 78 4.78 9.40 -9.47
N ILE A 79 4.19 9.55 -8.28
CA ILE A 79 2.76 9.31 -8.05
C ILE A 79 1.90 10.38 -8.72
N CYS A 80 2.32 11.64 -8.76
CA CYS A 80 1.61 12.72 -9.48
C CYS A 80 1.43 12.45 -10.98
N ARG A 81 2.21 11.54 -11.59
CA ARG A 81 2.02 11.16 -13.00
C ARG A 81 0.77 10.31 -13.24
N ILE A 82 0.30 9.61 -12.21
CA ILE A 82 -0.80 8.63 -12.29
C ILE A 82 -1.96 8.94 -11.35
N GLY A 83 -1.80 9.89 -10.44
CA GLY A 83 -2.77 10.24 -9.41
C GLY A 83 -2.87 11.73 -9.18
N LYS A 84 -3.79 12.11 -8.30
CA LYS A 84 -4.05 13.49 -7.91
C LYS A 84 -3.78 13.67 -6.43
N GLU A 85 -2.93 14.64 -6.09
CA GLU A 85 -2.70 15.06 -4.71
C GLU A 85 -3.99 15.65 -4.12
N GLN A 86 -4.27 15.31 -2.86
CA GLN A 86 -5.38 15.82 -2.09
C GLN A 86 -4.92 16.95 -1.15
N PRO A 87 -5.83 17.81 -0.66
CA PRO A 87 -5.50 18.79 0.35
C PRO A 87 -4.91 18.13 1.60
N ARG A 88 -3.81 18.68 2.10
CA ARG A 88 -3.09 18.13 3.25
C ARG A 88 -3.92 18.30 4.53
N ASN A 89 -4.21 17.19 5.20
CA ASN A 89 -4.88 17.15 6.50
C ASN A 89 -3.92 16.57 7.54
N GLY A 90 -3.50 17.37 8.52
CA GLY A 90 -2.66 16.90 9.62
C GLY A 90 -3.51 16.41 10.80
N THR A 91 -2.99 15.43 11.55
CA THR A 91 -3.57 15.00 12.84
C THR A 91 -2.56 15.24 13.97
N ALA A 92 -3.05 15.42 15.21
CA ALA A 92 -2.20 15.65 16.37
C ALA A 92 -1.36 14.41 16.75
N GLN A 93 -1.78 13.21 16.32
CA GLN A 93 -1.09 11.94 16.62
C GLN A 93 0.18 11.74 15.78
N TYR A 94 0.30 12.41 14.64
CA TYR A 94 1.41 12.22 13.70
C TYR A 94 2.12 13.52 13.42
N LYS A 95 3.44 13.51 13.52
CA LYS A 95 4.33 14.60 13.13
C LYS A 95 5.24 14.17 11.97
N THR A 96 4.70 13.35 11.07
CA THR A 96 5.41 12.85 9.90
C THR A 96 5.95 14.01 9.09
N ARG A 97 7.26 14.01 8.79
CA ARG A 97 7.95 15.14 8.16
C ARG A 97 7.44 15.40 6.74
N TYR A 98 7.08 14.31 6.05
CA TYR A 98 6.57 14.36 4.69
C TYR A 98 5.36 13.43 4.59
N PHE A 99 4.18 14.00 4.52
CA PHE A 99 2.93 13.26 4.41
C PHE A 99 2.07 13.88 3.31
N ILE A 100 1.71 13.07 2.31
CA ILE A 100 0.86 13.50 1.20
C ILE A 100 -0.19 12.43 0.96
N GLU A 101 -1.44 12.86 0.86
CA GLU A 101 -2.58 12.05 0.45
C GLU A 101 -2.80 12.19 -1.05
N PHE A 102 -3.01 11.08 -1.74
CA PHE A 102 -3.35 11.03 -3.16
C PHE A 102 -4.63 10.24 -3.37
N THR A 103 -5.27 10.49 -4.50
CA THR A 103 -6.23 9.56 -5.10
C THR A 103 -5.68 9.10 -6.44
N VAL A 104 -5.50 7.79 -6.59
CA VAL A 104 -5.04 7.14 -7.83
C VAL A 104 -6.15 6.21 -8.30
N ASP A 105 -6.76 6.54 -9.44
CA ASP A 105 -7.90 5.79 -10.00
C ASP A 105 -9.01 5.49 -8.97
N GLY A 106 -9.35 6.49 -8.14
CA GLY A 106 -10.37 6.38 -7.10
C GLY A 106 -9.93 5.67 -5.81
N VAL A 107 -8.68 5.24 -5.69
CA VAL A 107 -8.13 4.61 -4.49
C VAL A 107 -7.33 5.63 -3.68
N ASP A 108 -7.55 5.66 -2.36
CA ASP A 108 -6.82 6.51 -1.45
C ASP A 108 -5.42 5.94 -1.19
N VAL A 109 -4.42 6.82 -1.28
CA VAL A 109 -2.99 6.48 -1.18
C VAL A 109 -2.30 7.49 -0.28
N ASP A 110 -1.65 7.01 0.78
CA ASP A 110 -0.87 7.80 1.71
C ASP A 110 0.62 7.62 1.48
N LEU A 111 1.32 8.70 1.15
CA LEU A 111 2.77 8.73 1.01
C LEU A 111 3.39 9.33 2.26
N MET A 112 4.24 8.55 2.93
CA MET A 112 4.88 8.93 4.19
C MET A 112 6.41 8.83 4.09
N ALA A 113 7.12 9.91 4.48
CA ALA A 113 8.56 9.86 4.71
C ALA A 113 8.91 10.57 6.02
N GLY A 114 9.87 10.05 6.78
CA GLY A 114 10.15 10.54 8.13
C GLY A 114 8.93 10.37 9.04
N PHE A 115 8.37 9.16 9.08
CA PHE A 115 7.19 8.85 9.87
C PHE A 115 7.47 9.05 11.38
N VAL A 116 6.61 9.82 12.05
CA VAL A 116 6.72 10.12 13.48
C VAL A 116 5.38 9.91 14.17
N ILE A 117 5.37 9.09 15.20
CA ILE A 117 4.20 8.82 16.05
C ILE A 117 4.37 9.57 17.36
N VAL A 118 3.34 10.29 17.80
CA VAL A 118 3.35 10.99 19.09
C VAL A 118 2.58 10.17 20.13
N LEU A 119 3.26 9.77 21.21
CA LEU A 119 2.65 9.09 22.34
C LEU A 119 3.00 9.87 23.62
N ASP A 120 1.99 10.28 24.38
CA ASP A 120 2.14 11.02 25.65
C ASP A 120 3.08 12.24 25.54
N GLY A 121 2.98 12.96 24.41
CA GLY A 121 3.81 14.14 24.13
C GLY A 121 5.25 13.83 23.71
N THR A 122 5.62 12.55 23.56
CA THR A 122 6.93 12.11 23.09
C THR A 122 6.87 11.72 21.63
N ASP A 123 7.82 12.21 20.84
CA ASP A 123 7.97 11.90 19.43
C ASP A 123 8.76 10.59 19.27
N HIS A 124 8.15 9.62 18.60
CA HIS A 124 8.78 8.34 18.23
C HIS A 124 9.05 8.33 16.74
N GLU A 125 10.32 8.37 16.38
CA GLU A 125 10.74 8.35 14.97
C GLU A 125 10.70 6.94 14.41
N CYS A 126 10.02 6.78 13.28
CA CYS A 126 9.76 5.51 12.60
C CYS A 126 10.11 5.61 11.11
N PRO A 127 11.29 6.12 10.72
CA PRO A 127 11.64 6.33 9.30
C PRO A 127 11.91 5.01 8.58
N LEU A 128 11.67 5.00 7.26
CA LEU A 128 12.26 4.01 6.38
C LEU A 128 13.67 4.48 5.99
N LEU A 129 14.70 3.69 6.33
CA LEU A 129 16.09 4.05 6.08
C LEU A 129 16.58 3.48 4.72
N PRO A 130 17.27 4.28 3.89
CA PRO A 130 17.68 3.87 2.55
C PRO A 130 18.74 2.78 2.53
N ASP A 131 19.66 2.79 3.51
CA ASP A 131 20.84 1.90 3.53
C ASP A 131 20.70 0.72 4.48
N PHE A 132 19.58 0.61 5.18
CA PHE A 132 19.37 -0.41 6.20
C PHE A 132 18.09 -1.19 5.91
N THR A 133 18.28 -2.34 5.27
CA THR A 133 17.21 -3.24 4.86
C THR A 133 16.53 -4.10 5.95
N PRO A 134 16.77 -3.95 7.29
CA PRO A 134 15.93 -4.68 8.24
C PRO A 134 14.46 -4.23 8.21
N ASP A 135 14.17 -3.07 7.62
CA ASP A 135 12.82 -2.55 7.52
C ASP A 135 12.06 -3.06 6.28
N ILE A 136 12.77 -3.45 5.22
CA ILE A 136 12.19 -4.14 4.05
C ILE A 136 12.57 -5.61 4.14
N THR A 137 11.63 -6.42 4.62
CA THR A 137 11.92 -7.83 4.95
C THR A 137 11.46 -8.82 3.90
N GLU A 138 10.65 -8.37 2.94
CA GLU A 138 10.02 -9.23 1.93
C GLU A 138 9.62 -8.43 0.70
N THR A 139 9.57 -9.09 -0.44
CA THR A 139 9.01 -8.54 -1.68
C THR A 139 7.93 -9.48 -2.20
N ARG A 140 6.77 -8.96 -2.56
CA ARG A 140 5.68 -9.68 -3.21
C ARG A 140 5.57 -9.28 -4.67
N ILE A 141 5.13 -10.21 -5.51
CA ILE A 141 4.74 -9.90 -6.89
C ILE A 141 3.24 -9.63 -6.90
N VAL A 142 2.85 -8.43 -7.28
CA VAL A 142 1.45 -8.01 -7.42
C VAL A 142 1.23 -7.54 -8.85
N ASN A 143 0.37 -8.21 -9.59
CA ASN A 143 0.11 -7.93 -11.01
C ASN A 143 1.38 -7.71 -11.86
N GLY A 144 2.41 -8.53 -11.60
CA GLY A 144 3.69 -8.52 -12.32
C GLY A 144 4.73 -7.53 -11.79
N GLU A 145 4.40 -6.70 -10.81
CA GLU A 145 5.30 -5.70 -10.23
C GLU A 145 5.85 -6.15 -8.87
N ASN A 146 7.11 -5.79 -8.61
CA ASN A 146 7.74 -6.01 -7.31
C ASN A 146 7.22 -4.99 -6.28
N VAL A 147 6.64 -5.48 -5.21
CA VAL A 147 6.11 -4.68 -4.10
C VAL A 147 6.87 -5.02 -2.83
N PRO A 148 7.78 -4.15 -2.36
CA PRO A 148 8.49 -4.36 -1.11
C PRO A 148 7.55 -4.17 0.08
N LEU A 149 7.66 -5.06 1.09
CA LEU A 149 6.86 -5.01 2.30
C LEU A 149 7.72 -4.57 3.48
N HIS A 150 7.22 -3.60 4.23
CA HIS A 150 7.85 -3.16 5.47
C HIS A 150 7.81 -4.27 6.54
N SER A 151 8.70 -4.21 7.52
CA SER A 151 8.80 -5.18 8.60
C SER A 151 7.51 -5.29 9.42
N ALA A 152 6.96 -6.50 9.52
CA ALA A 152 5.82 -6.77 10.39
C ALA A 152 6.15 -6.50 11.87
N ALA A 153 7.38 -6.81 12.31
CA ALA A 153 7.82 -6.55 13.69
C ALA A 153 7.83 -5.04 13.99
N ARG A 154 8.30 -4.21 13.06
CA ARG A 154 8.22 -2.74 13.21
C ARG A 154 6.78 -2.26 13.29
N TRP A 155 5.90 -2.78 12.45
CA TRP A 155 4.49 -2.39 12.47
C TRP A 155 3.75 -2.86 13.72
N ALA A 156 4.13 -3.99 14.34
CA ALA A 156 3.60 -4.37 15.64
C ALA A 156 3.93 -3.31 16.71
N GLU A 157 5.16 -2.77 16.70
CA GLU A 157 5.56 -1.68 17.59
C GLU A 157 4.84 -0.37 17.27
N TYR A 158 4.73 0.00 15.98
CA TYR A 158 4.01 1.22 15.55
C TYR A 158 2.55 1.18 15.98
N TYR A 159 1.86 0.04 15.82
CA TYR A 159 0.49 -0.11 16.30
C TYR A 159 0.37 0.04 17.81
N ARG A 160 1.35 -0.47 18.58
CA ARG A 160 1.37 -0.26 20.03
C ARG A 160 1.54 1.23 20.37
N LEU A 161 2.45 1.93 19.71
CA LEU A 161 2.63 3.38 19.87
C LEU A 161 1.40 4.19 19.51
N MET A 162 0.61 3.72 18.54
CA MET A 162 -0.66 4.32 18.15
C MET A 162 -1.82 3.98 19.08
N GLY A 163 -1.61 3.15 20.13
CA GLY A 163 -2.68 2.65 20.99
C GLY A 163 -3.59 1.60 20.34
N ARG A 164 -3.12 0.96 19.26
CA ARG A 164 -3.85 -0.08 18.52
C ARG A 164 -3.42 -1.49 18.98
N ASP A 165 -3.55 -1.76 20.28
CA ASP A 165 -2.99 -2.95 20.94
C ASP A 165 -3.53 -4.27 20.36
N ALA A 166 -4.81 -4.34 20.00
CA ALA A 166 -5.39 -5.53 19.38
C ALA A 166 -4.69 -5.86 18.04
N LYS A 167 -4.38 -4.85 17.23
CA LYS A 167 -3.69 -5.01 15.96
C LYS A 167 -2.22 -5.39 16.16
N ALA A 168 -1.56 -4.77 17.14
CA ALA A 168 -0.20 -5.11 17.56
C ALA A 168 -0.10 -6.57 18.03
N GLY A 169 -1.04 -7.03 18.85
CA GLY A 169 -1.13 -8.41 19.33
C GLY A 169 -1.32 -9.42 18.18
N MET A 170 -2.22 -9.13 17.24
CA MET A 170 -2.46 -9.97 16.06
C MET A 170 -1.18 -10.16 15.21
N VAL A 171 -0.44 -9.08 14.97
CA VAL A 171 0.81 -9.14 14.20
C VAL A 171 1.87 -9.93 14.96
N LYS A 172 1.99 -9.73 16.27
CA LYS A 172 2.93 -10.47 17.12
C LYS A 172 2.64 -11.98 17.12
N GLU A 173 1.38 -12.39 17.30
CA GLU A 173 0.99 -13.79 17.21
C GLU A 173 1.34 -14.43 15.85
N TRP A 174 1.19 -13.69 14.77
CA TRP A 174 1.57 -14.16 13.44
C TRP A 174 3.09 -14.36 13.36
N ILE A 175 3.91 -13.43 13.87
CA ILE A 175 5.37 -13.55 13.91
C ILE A 175 5.78 -14.79 14.71
N ASP A 176 5.21 -14.98 15.90
CA ASP A 176 5.54 -16.09 16.81
C ASP A 176 5.21 -17.47 16.20
N ARG A 177 4.23 -17.54 15.29
CA ARG A 177 3.88 -18.78 14.56
C ARG A 177 4.78 -19.07 13.35
N ALA A 178 5.48 -18.04 12.84
CA ALA A 178 6.34 -18.16 11.66
C ALA A 178 7.78 -18.58 12.00
N VAL A 179 8.12 -18.63 13.29
CA VAL A 179 9.41 -19.11 13.85
C VAL A 179 9.26 -20.56 14.30
#